data_ffa1ebbbb34427d059500a4035170ff9
#
_entry.id   ffa1ebbbb34427d059500a4035170ff9
#
_cell.length_a   1.000
_cell.length_b   1.000
_cell.length_c   1.000
_cell.angle_alpha   90.00
_cell.angle_beta   90.00
_cell.angle_gamma   90.00
#
_symmetry.space_group_name_H-M   'P 1'
#
loop_
_entity.id
_entity.type
_entity.pdbx_description
1 polymer ?
#
loop_
_entity_poly.entity_id
_entity_poly.type
_entity_poly.pdbx_seq_one_letter_code
_entity_poly.pdbx_strand_id
1 'polypeptide(L)'
;MKRGFLTLTVIGCLLTCACSNGQAGKPEASSTVETTKVKETADADIAENIDESNSADQAEPESEEGATSTMGYDFGEFPNVNITVIDLASLSDEELAVLYAQAKYCQAMTDADIEVMRELVSEDKTFTHMSGLQQTREEYFADVADGSLNYFTIGIADPVIMVDGDMAQLTYTSVLNANAYGARGTFRMKGTHHYEKRDGAWIIVNP
;
A
#
# COMPACT_ATOMS: atom_id res chain seq x y z
N MET A 1 16.64 -18.45 56.72
CA MET A 1 17.19 -17.23 57.29
C MET A 1 18.42 -16.84 56.50
N LYS A 2 18.38 -15.75 55.79
CA LYS A 2 19.40 -14.73 55.48
C LYS A 2 18.92 -13.96 54.22
N ARG A 3 18.43 -12.76 54.52
CA ARG A 3 18.07 -11.73 53.53
C ARG A 3 19.35 -11.09 53.03
N GLY A 4 19.55 -11.04 51.70
CA GLY A 4 20.62 -10.27 51.09
C GLY A 4 19.97 -9.11 50.29
N PHE A 5 20.15 -7.90 50.83
CA PHE A 5 19.86 -6.64 50.16
C PHE A 5 20.96 -6.38 49.11
N LEU A 6 20.60 -6.12 47.87
CA LEU A 6 21.54 -5.62 46.87
C LEU A 6 21.12 -4.20 46.50
N THR A 7 22.02 -3.29 46.81
CA THR A 7 21.92 -1.84 46.68
C THR A 7 22.10 -1.44 45.21
N LEU A 8 21.15 -0.65 44.69
CA LEU A 8 21.18 -0.06 43.36
C LEU A 8 22.04 1.21 43.38
N THR A 9 23.15 1.23 42.65
CA THR A 9 23.98 2.43 42.50
C THR A 9 23.60 3.11 41.19
N VAL A 10 22.98 4.29 41.28
CA VAL A 10 22.69 5.20 40.18
C VAL A 10 23.94 6.03 39.90
N ILE A 11 24.54 5.88 38.73
CA ILE A 11 25.60 6.78 38.24
C ILE A 11 24.95 7.73 37.24
N GLY A 12 24.77 8.97 37.69
CA GLY A 12 24.40 10.08 36.82
C GLY A 12 25.60 10.57 36.00
N CYS A 13 25.45 10.63 34.70
CA CYS A 13 26.39 11.34 33.82
C CYS A 13 25.70 12.57 33.26
N LEU A 14 26.02 13.73 33.85
CA LEU A 14 25.75 15.04 33.26
C LEU A 14 26.80 15.32 32.18
N LEU A 15 26.37 15.50 30.94
CA LEU A 15 27.18 16.10 29.88
C LEU A 15 26.52 17.41 29.46
N THR A 16 27.16 18.50 29.85
CA THR A 16 26.92 19.86 29.41
C THR A 16 27.43 20.01 27.96
N CYS A 17 26.58 20.44 27.05
CA CYS A 17 27.01 20.84 25.71
C CYS A 17 26.94 22.36 25.59
N ALA A 18 28.11 22.96 25.32
CA ALA A 18 28.33 24.37 25.12
C ALA A 18 27.86 24.81 23.73
N CYS A 19 27.19 25.95 23.69
CA CYS A 19 26.85 26.68 22.48
C CYS A 19 28.12 27.27 21.82
N SER A 20 28.23 27.12 20.51
CA SER A 20 29.12 27.98 19.70
C SER A 20 28.33 28.59 18.57
N ASN A 21 28.24 29.91 18.60
CA ASN A 21 27.71 30.80 17.57
C ASN A 21 28.72 30.90 16.42
N GLY A 22 28.26 30.81 15.17
CA GLY A 22 29.02 31.10 13.97
C GLY A 22 28.10 31.64 12.89
N GLN A 23 28.26 32.93 12.63
CA GLN A 23 27.47 33.81 11.78
C GLN A 23 28.09 33.88 10.35
N ALA A 24 27.18 34.11 9.38
CA ALA A 24 27.35 34.79 8.10
C ALA A 24 27.74 34.00 6.84
N GLY A 25 26.90 34.22 5.82
CA GLY A 25 27.21 33.96 4.42
C GLY A 25 25.99 33.85 3.51
N LYS A 26 25.35 35.01 3.20
CA LYS A 26 24.45 35.17 2.06
C LYS A 26 25.33 35.44 0.82
N PRO A 27 25.02 34.91 -0.36
CA PRO A 27 24.82 35.81 -1.49
C PRO A 27 23.49 35.61 -2.22
N GLU A 28 22.90 36.74 -2.50
CA GLU A 28 21.86 36.94 -3.50
C GLU A 28 22.44 36.74 -4.90
N ALA A 29 21.68 36.14 -5.80
CA ALA A 29 21.73 36.42 -7.22
C ALA A 29 20.33 36.24 -7.82
N SER A 30 19.80 37.35 -8.18
CA SER A 30 18.67 37.63 -9.06
C SER A 30 18.92 37.08 -10.47
N SER A 31 17.87 36.50 -11.10
CA SER A 31 17.67 36.54 -12.56
C SER A 31 16.22 36.17 -12.87
N THR A 32 15.39 37.13 -13.03
CA THR A 32 14.75 37.71 -14.22
C THR A 32 13.89 36.72 -15.02
N VAL A 33 12.64 37.03 -14.95
CA VAL A 33 11.46 36.69 -15.75
C VAL A 33 11.74 36.79 -17.25
N GLU A 34 11.27 35.81 -18.02
CA GLU A 34 10.78 36.03 -19.37
C GLU A 34 9.45 35.35 -19.62
N THR A 35 8.45 36.23 -19.70
CA THR A 35 7.09 35.97 -20.11
C THR A 35 7.05 35.96 -21.63
N THR A 36 6.73 34.85 -22.27
CA THR A 36 6.39 34.86 -23.69
C THR A 36 4.89 34.56 -23.84
N LYS A 37 4.20 35.64 -24.17
CA LYS A 37 2.78 35.72 -24.57
C LYS A 37 2.72 35.50 -26.09
N VAL A 38 2.02 34.52 -26.58
CA VAL A 38 1.59 34.40 -27.98
C VAL A 38 0.11 34.07 -27.98
N LYS A 39 -0.61 34.96 -28.27
CA LYS A 39 -1.62 35.57 -29.13
C LYS A 39 -2.49 34.54 -29.88
N GLU A 40 -3.75 34.69 -29.54
CA GLU A 40 -5.00 34.32 -30.14
C GLU A 40 -5.07 34.60 -31.65
N THR A 41 -5.63 33.63 -32.41
CA THR A 41 -6.42 33.95 -33.61
C THR A 41 -7.57 32.98 -33.73
N ALA A 42 -8.76 33.56 -33.75
CA ALA A 42 -10.05 32.98 -34.12
C ALA A 42 -10.17 32.97 -35.67
N ASP A 43 -11.04 32.08 -36.14
CA ASP A 43 -12.12 32.23 -37.14
C ASP A 43 -12.48 30.87 -37.70
N ALA A 44 -13.68 30.51 -37.58
CA ALA A 44 -14.95 30.77 -38.23
C ALA A 44 -15.43 29.59 -39.08
N ASP A 45 -16.67 29.21 -38.76
CA ASP A 45 -17.79 28.74 -39.56
C ASP A 45 -17.58 27.66 -40.68
N ILE A 46 -18.42 26.64 -40.61
CA ILE A 46 -19.52 26.42 -41.59
C ILE A 46 -20.53 25.40 -41.01
N ALA A 47 -21.78 25.79 -41.11
CA ALA A 47 -23.00 25.10 -40.71
C ALA A 47 -23.47 24.07 -41.75
N GLU A 48 -24.47 23.26 -41.30
CA GLU A 48 -25.54 22.58 -42.02
C GLU A 48 -25.22 21.25 -42.74
N ASN A 49 -25.78 20.16 -42.25
CA ASN A 49 -27.01 19.62 -42.85
C ASN A 49 -27.68 18.59 -41.95
N ILE A 50 -28.98 18.77 -41.79
CA ILE A 50 -29.97 17.86 -41.22
C ILE A 50 -30.26 16.77 -42.21
N ASP A 51 -30.31 15.48 -41.83
CA ASP A 51 -31.31 14.58 -42.32
C ASP A 51 -31.75 13.58 -41.25
N GLU A 52 -33.06 13.54 -41.16
CA GLU A 52 -33.92 12.80 -40.26
C GLU A 52 -34.24 11.44 -40.89
N SER A 53 -34.03 10.33 -40.17
CA SER A 53 -35.05 9.28 -40.12
C SER A 53 -34.61 8.06 -39.31
N ASN A 54 -35.27 7.90 -38.17
CA ASN A 54 -36.16 6.79 -37.90
C ASN A 54 -35.59 5.49 -37.33
N SER A 55 -36.21 5.15 -36.19
CA SER A 55 -36.61 3.85 -35.69
C SER A 55 -35.71 3.20 -34.67
N ALA A 56 -36.19 3.34 -33.47
CA ALA A 56 -36.29 2.39 -32.36
C ALA A 56 -35.66 0.99 -32.61
N ASP A 57 -34.63 0.71 -31.81
CA ASP A 57 -34.58 -0.54 -31.05
C ASP A 57 -33.81 -0.29 -29.77
N GLN A 58 -34.51 -0.41 -28.65
CA GLN A 58 -33.95 -0.37 -27.30
C GLN A 58 -33.30 -1.72 -27.06
N ALA A 59 -31.97 -1.74 -27.14
CA ALA A 59 -31.19 -2.73 -26.47
C ALA A 59 -30.41 -2.00 -25.35
N GLU A 60 -30.92 -2.10 -24.14
CA GLU A 60 -30.15 -1.79 -22.95
C GLU A 60 -28.88 -2.67 -22.98
N PRO A 61 -27.68 -2.11 -22.78
CA PRO A 61 -26.55 -2.94 -22.45
C PRO A 61 -26.77 -3.44 -21.02
N GLU A 62 -27.17 -4.71 -20.92
CA GLU A 62 -26.99 -5.44 -19.69
C GLU A 62 -25.52 -5.31 -19.30
N SER A 63 -25.28 -4.53 -18.27
CA SER A 63 -24.02 -4.55 -17.54
C SER A 63 -23.89 -5.94 -16.92
N GLU A 64 -23.29 -6.85 -17.62
CA GLU A 64 -22.76 -8.06 -17.01
C GLU A 64 -21.66 -7.60 -16.04
N GLU A 65 -22.06 -7.34 -14.80
CA GLU A 65 -21.18 -7.47 -13.65
C GLU A 65 -20.77 -8.94 -13.60
N GLY A 66 -19.72 -9.26 -14.35
CA GLY A 66 -19.04 -10.53 -14.26
C GLY A 66 -18.35 -10.62 -12.92
N ALA A 67 -19.10 -11.00 -11.89
CA ALA A 67 -18.53 -11.57 -10.68
C ALA A 67 -17.80 -12.84 -11.09
N THR A 68 -16.52 -12.74 -11.38
CA THR A 68 -15.64 -13.87 -11.64
C THR A 68 -15.39 -14.56 -10.31
N SER A 69 -16.31 -15.46 -9.94
CA SER A 69 -16.08 -16.44 -8.87
C SER A 69 -15.05 -17.42 -9.38
N THR A 70 -13.79 -17.11 -9.13
CA THR A 70 -12.66 -17.96 -9.48
C THR A 70 -12.46 -18.97 -8.35
N MET A 71 -12.95 -20.20 -8.54
CA MET A 71 -12.66 -21.37 -7.68
C MET A 71 -12.86 -21.15 -6.15
N GLY A 72 -13.88 -20.36 -5.75
CA GLY A 72 -14.21 -20.17 -4.33
C GLY A 72 -13.59 -18.94 -3.67
N TYR A 73 -12.78 -18.12 -4.38
CA TYR A 73 -12.26 -16.85 -3.89
C TYR A 73 -13.03 -15.67 -4.49
N ASP A 74 -13.70 -14.89 -3.65
CA ASP A 74 -14.40 -13.68 -4.03
C ASP A 74 -13.56 -12.44 -3.66
N PHE A 75 -12.86 -11.88 -4.62
CA PHE A 75 -12.08 -10.66 -4.41
C PHE A 75 -12.96 -9.40 -4.27
N GLY A 76 -14.25 -9.47 -4.60
CA GLY A 76 -15.23 -8.39 -4.42
C GLY A 76 -15.50 -8.06 -2.95
N GLU A 77 -15.17 -8.95 -2.01
CA GLU A 77 -15.29 -8.71 -0.57
C GLU A 77 -14.22 -7.73 -0.01
N PHE A 78 -13.26 -7.30 -0.84
CA PHE A 78 -12.19 -6.36 -0.46
C PHE A 78 -12.36 -4.99 -1.15
N PRO A 79 -13.34 -4.16 -0.75
CA PRO A 79 -13.71 -2.94 -1.47
C PRO A 79 -12.60 -1.87 -1.53
N ASN A 80 -11.64 -1.91 -0.59
CA ASN A 80 -10.53 -0.95 -0.54
C ASN A 80 -9.25 -1.50 -1.21
N VAL A 81 -9.32 -2.68 -1.82
CA VAL A 81 -8.18 -3.34 -2.47
C VAL A 81 -8.40 -3.40 -3.97
N ASN A 82 -7.47 -2.83 -4.75
CA ASN A 82 -7.52 -2.84 -6.21
C ASN A 82 -6.48 -3.82 -6.75
N ILE A 83 -6.91 -4.94 -7.32
CA ILE A 83 -6.01 -5.93 -7.90
C ILE A 83 -5.96 -5.71 -9.41
N THR A 84 -4.76 -5.43 -9.92
CA THR A 84 -4.50 -5.33 -11.36
C THR A 84 -3.81 -6.63 -11.79
N VAL A 85 -4.60 -7.57 -12.28
CA VAL A 85 -4.14 -8.86 -12.80
C VAL A 85 -4.55 -8.95 -14.27
N ILE A 86 -3.69 -9.52 -15.09
CA ILE A 86 -3.98 -9.70 -16.52
C ILE A 86 -5.12 -10.71 -16.70
N ASP A 87 -5.08 -11.82 -15.98
CA ASP A 87 -6.10 -12.88 -16.04
C ASP A 87 -6.06 -13.74 -14.77
N LEU A 88 -7.04 -13.58 -13.89
CA LEU A 88 -7.17 -14.42 -12.68
C LEU A 88 -7.38 -15.90 -13.02
N ALA A 89 -8.04 -16.19 -14.15
CA ALA A 89 -8.30 -17.57 -14.57
C ALA A 89 -7.03 -18.31 -15.04
N SER A 90 -5.93 -17.59 -15.25
CA SER A 90 -4.63 -18.19 -15.57
C SER A 90 -3.85 -18.66 -14.36
N LEU A 91 -4.26 -18.24 -13.14
CA LEU A 91 -3.61 -18.62 -11.90
C LEU A 91 -4.09 -20.01 -11.44
N SER A 92 -3.19 -20.78 -10.84
CA SER A 92 -3.54 -22.01 -10.14
C SER A 92 -4.31 -21.72 -8.85
N ASP A 93 -4.98 -22.74 -8.28
CA ASP A 93 -5.72 -22.60 -7.03
C ASP A 93 -4.82 -22.12 -5.87
N GLU A 94 -3.57 -22.58 -5.83
CA GLU A 94 -2.62 -22.16 -4.79
C GLU A 94 -2.13 -20.73 -4.99
N GLU A 95 -1.91 -20.28 -6.22
CA GLU A 95 -1.56 -18.90 -6.52
C GLU A 95 -2.73 -17.95 -6.20
N LEU A 96 -3.96 -18.37 -6.50
CA LEU A 96 -5.18 -17.64 -6.11
C LEU A 96 -5.30 -17.54 -4.59
N ALA A 97 -5.01 -18.64 -3.86
CA ALA A 97 -5.03 -18.64 -2.40
C ALA A 97 -4.01 -17.64 -1.79
N VAL A 98 -2.79 -17.58 -2.35
CA VAL A 98 -1.77 -16.60 -1.94
C VAL A 98 -2.22 -15.17 -2.22
N LEU A 99 -2.77 -14.92 -3.42
CA LEU A 99 -3.27 -13.59 -3.79
C LEU A 99 -4.43 -13.16 -2.91
N TYR A 100 -5.33 -14.08 -2.59
CA TYR A 100 -6.45 -13.83 -1.69
C TYR A 100 -6.00 -13.50 -0.27
N ALA A 101 -5.02 -14.24 0.27
CA ALA A 101 -4.43 -13.94 1.57
C ALA A 101 -3.80 -12.53 1.60
N GLN A 102 -3.12 -12.14 0.52
CA GLN A 102 -2.60 -10.77 0.38
C GLN A 102 -3.70 -9.72 0.31
N ALA A 103 -4.76 -9.96 -0.45
CA ALA A 103 -5.89 -9.03 -0.55
C ALA A 103 -6.60 -8.87 0.80
N LYS A 104 -6.82 -9.97 1.52
CA LYS A 104 -7.39 -9.96 2.87
C LYS A 104 -6.51 -9.16 3.85
N TYR A 105 -5.19 -9.34 3.79
CA TYR A 105 -4.25 -8.55 4.60
C TYR A 105 -4.31 -7.06 4.25
N CYS A 106 -4.33 -6.70 2.96
CA CYS A 106 -4.47 -5.32 2.52
C CYS A 106 -5.79 -4.68 2.99
N GLN A 107 -6.90 -5.42 2.93
CA GLN A 107 -8.20 -4.95 3.44
C GLN A 107 -8.13 -4.73 4.95
N ALA A 108 -7.56 -5.66 5.71
CA ALA A 108 -7.38 -5.51 7.15
C ALA A 108 -6.53 -4.28 7.53
N MET A 109 -5.50 -3.97 6.72
CA MET A 109 -4.73 -2.73 6.89
C MET A 109 -5.57 -1.47 6.68
N THR A 110 -6.47 -1.45 5.69
CA THR A 110 -7.35 -0.28 5.44
C THR A 110 -8.41 -0.11 6.51
N ASP A 111 -8.85 -1.21 7.11
CA ASP A 111 -9.86 -1.21 8.18
C ASP A 111 -9.24 -1.03 9.58
N ALA A 112 -7.90 -1.05 9.66
CA ALA A 112 -7.16 -1.13 10.92
C ALA A 112 -7.59 -2.32 11.79
N ASP A 113 -7.95 -3.43 11.15
CA ASP A 113 -8.34 -4.68 11.80
C ASP A 113 -7.10 -5.47 12.23
N ILE A 114 -6.60 -5.14 13.42
CA ILE A 114 -5.37 -5.70 13.95
C ILE A 114 -5.50 -7.19 14.26
N GLU A 115 -6.69 -7.66 14.60
CA GLU A 115 -6.91 -9.10 14.88
C GLU A 115 -6.73 -9.93 13.60
N VAL A 116 -7.37 -9.51 12.50
CA VAL A 116 -7.19 -10.17 11.19
C VAL A 116 -5.74 -10.03 10.70
N MET A 117 -5.09 -8.88 10.90
CA MET A 117 -3.68 -8.72 10.56
C MET A 117 -2.77 -9.71 11.33
N ARG A 118 -3.06 -9.97 12.62
CA ARG A 118 -2.31 -10.94 13.42
C ARG A 118 -2.49 -12.37 12.95
N GLU A 119 -3.66 -12.73 12.46
CA GLU A 119 -3.92 -14.05 11.89
C GLU A 119 -3.12 -14.32 10.62
N LEU A 120 -2.86 -13.27 9.83
CA LEU A 120 -2.25 -13.36 8.50
C LEU A 120 -0.72 -13.13 8.49
N VAL A 121 -0.13 -12.73 9.62
CA VAL A 121 1.28 -12.35 9.71
C VAL A 121 1.96 -13.10 10.84
N SER A 122 3.11 -13.70 10.56
CA SER A 122 3.92 -14.40 11.56
C SER A 122 4.36 -13.47 12.69
N GLU A 123 4.42 -14.01 13.91
CA GLU A 123 4.77 -13.24 15.11
C GLU A 123 6.17 -12.61 15.05
N ASP A 124 7.09 -13.28 14.41
CA ASP A 124 8.49 -12.86 14.24
C ASP A 124 8.72 -11.96 13.01
N LYS A 125 7.64 -11.62 12.26
CA LYS A 125 7.76 -10.77 11.07
C LYS A 125 8.31 -9.39 11.40
N THR A 126 9.28 -8.96 10.60
CA THR A 126 9.80 -7.59 10.60
C THR A 126 9.40 -6.86 9.33
N PHE A 127 9.06 -5.60 9.45
CA PHE A 127 8.71 -4.70 8.35
C PHE A 127 9.80 -3.67 8.15
N THR A 128 10.15 -3.41 6.88
CA THR A 128 11.14 -2.38 6.55
C THR A 128 10.44 -1.27 5.77
N HIS A 129 10.47 -0.07 6.31
CA HIS A 129 9.92 1.13 5.68
C HIS A 129 10.82 1.63 4.53
N MET A 130 10.30 2.52 3.69
CA MET A 130 11.06 3.17 2.62
C MET A 130 12.28 3.95 3.14
N SER A 131 12.24 4.41 4.38
CA SER A 131 13.35 5.08 5.07
C SER A 131 14.46 4.12 5.52
N GLY A 132 14.23 2.80 5.43
CA GLY A 132 15.12 1.76 5.97
C GLY A 132 14.87 1.46 7.45
N LEU A 133 13.93 2.14 8.11
CA LEU A 133 13.52 1.80 9.47
C LEU A 133 12.91 0.40 9.49
N GLN A 134 13.35 -0.41 10.42
CA GLN A 134 12.77 -1.73 10.69
C GLN A 134 11.88 -1.68 11.93
N GLN A 135 10.73 -2.31 11.83
CA GLN A 135 9.78 -2.47 12.93
C GLN A 135 9.43 -3.94 13.10
N THR A 136 9.22 -4.36 14.33
CA THR A 136 8.57 -5.62 14.65
C THR A 136 7.12 -5.60 14.19
N ARG A 137 6.48 -6.77 14.09
CA ARG A 137 5.06 -6.87 13.80
C ARG A 137 4.20 -6.01 14.72
N GLU A 138 4.46 -6.08 16.02
CA GLU A 138 3.64 -5.34 16.99
C GLU A 138 3.84 -3.83 16.94
N GLU A 139 5.05 -3.34 16.67
CA GLU A 139 5.31 -1.91 16.46
C GLU A 139 4.58 -1.40 15.20
N TYR A 140 4.68 -2.14 14.09
CA TYR A 140 3.98 -1.79 12.86
C TYR A 140 2.45 -1.80 13.03
N PHE A 141 1.91 -2.80 13.72
CA PHE A 141 0.47 -2.90 13.98
C PHE A 141 -0.03 -1.82 14.94
N ALA A 142 0.79 -1.40 15.91
CA ALA A 142 0.47 -0.27 16.77
C ALA A 142 0.33 1.04 15.97
N ASP A 143 1.22 1.29 15.00
CA ASP A 143 1.15 2.46 14.13
C ASP A 143 -0.09 2.44 13.20
N VAL A 144 -0.55 1.26 12.79
CA VAL A 144 -1.81 1.12 12.05
C VAL A 144 -3.01 1.37 12.97
N ALA A 145 -2.99 0.79 14.17
CA ALA A 145 -4.08 0.91 15.14
C ALA A 145 -4.29 2.34 15.64
N ASP A 146 -3.22 3.11 15.84
CA ASP A 146 -3.30 4.50 16.30
C ASP A 146 -3.48 5.52 15.16
N GLY A 147 -3.42 5.06 13.88
CA GLY A 147 -3.58 5.90 12.69
C GLY A 147 -2.34 6.68 12.27
N SER A 148 -1.17 6.44 12.89
CA SER A 148 0.11 6.97 12.43
C SER A 148 0.43 6.47 11.00
N LEU A 149 0.05 5.23 10.71
CA LEU A 149 -0.05 4.64 9.38
C LEU A 149 -1.52 4.38 9.06
N ASN A 150 -2.13 5.25 8.26
CA ASN A 150 -3.54 5.13 7.87
C ASN A 150 -3.65 4.90 6.37
N TYR A 151 -4.14 3.73 5.98
CA TYR A 151 -4.32 3.31 4.59
C TYR A 151 -5.77 3.51 4.16
N PHE A 152 -6.01 4.20 3.04
CA PHE A 152 -7.34 4.44 2.49
C PHE A 152 -7.70 3.43 1.41
N THR A 153 -6.75 3.16 0.49
CA THR A 153 -6.85 2.11 -0.52
C THR A 153 -5.49 1.52 -0.80
N ILE A 154 -5.45 0.25 -1.14
CA ILE A 154 -4.22 -0.47 -1.49
C ILE A 154 -4.38 -1.15 -2.85
N GLY A 155 -3.50 -0.84 -3.79
CA GLY A 155 -3.40 -1.53 -5.07
C GLY A 155 -2.36 -2.63 -5.03
N ILE A 156 -2.69 -3.80 -5.58
CA ILE A 156 -1.78 -4.90 -5.87
C ILE A 156 -1.61 -4.91 -7.40
N ALA A 157 -0.53 -4.28 -7.88
CA ALA A 157 -0.28 -4.14 -9.32
C ALA A 157 0.84 -5.07 -9.79
N ASP A 158 0.62 -5.67 -10.96
CA ASP A 158 1.55 -6.58 -11.63
C ASP A 158 2.04 -7.72 -10.71
N PRO A 159 1.14 -8.48 -10.06
CA PRO A 159 1.54 -9.57 -9.17
C PRO A 159 2.19 -10.71 -9.96
N VAL A 160 3.30 -11.22 -9.42
CA VAL A 160 3.95 -12.44 -9.85
C VAL A 160 4.04 -13.35 -8.64
N ILE A 161 3.41 -14.53 -8.76
CA ILE A 161 3.31 -15.49 -7.67
C ILE A 161 4.12 -16.72 -8.03
N MET A 162 4.87 -17.24 -7.08
CA MET A 162 5.57 -18.52 -7.18
C MET A 162 5.22 -19.34 -5.94
N VAL A 163 4.78 -20.58 -6.16
CA VAL A 163 4.45 -21.52 -5.08
C VAL A 163 5.35 -22.74 -5.20
N ASP A 164 5.94 -23.14 -4.07
CA ASP A 164 6.76 -24.36 -3.94
C ASP A 164 6.37 -25.09 -2.64
N GLY A 165 5.49 -26.07 -2.76
CA GLY A 165 4.91 -26.79 -1.63
C GLY A 165 4.17 -25.86 -0.67
N ASP A 166 4.64 -25.81 0.58
CA ASP A 166 4.06 -24.98 1.63
C ASP A 166 4.70 -23.57 1.71
N MET A 167 5.54 -23.21 0.74
CA MET A 167 6.17 -21.89 0.65
C MET A 167 5.69 -21.15 -0.59
N ALA A 168 5.54 -19.84 -0.49
CA ALA A 168 5.22 -19.01 -1.65
C ALA A 168 5.89 -17.64 -1.57
N GLN A 169 6.03 -17.03 -2.75
CA GLN A 169 6.49 -15.66 -2.91
C GLN A 169 5.52 -14.89 -3.81
N LEU A 170 5.13 -13.70 -3.37
CA LEU A 170 4.35 -12.77 -4.16
C LEU A 170 5.16 -11.49 -4.34
N THR A 171 5.58 -11.23 -5.57
CA THR A 171 6.24 -9.98 -5.96
C THR A 171 5.23 -9.10 -6.69
N TYR A 172 5.07 -7.86 -6.24
CA TYR A 172 4.11 -6.93 -6.82
C TYR A 172 4.53 -5.47 -6.59
N THR A 173 3.86 -4.55 -7.27
CA THR A 173 3.94 -3.12 -6.95
C THR A 173 2.76 -2.76 -6.06
N SER A 174 3.03 -2.43 -4.80
CA SER A 174 2.05 -1.86 -3.87
C SER A 174 1.77 -0.41 -4.23
N VAL A 175 0.49 -0.05 -4.39
CA VAL A 175 0.02 1.31 -4.66
C VAL A 175 -0.81 1.77 -3.47
N LEU A 176 -0.17 2.47 -2.53
CA LEU A 176 -0.76 2.85 -1.25
C LEU A 176 -1.32 4.27 -1.33
N ASN A 177 -2.63 4.45 -1.26
CA ASN A 177 -3.21 5.75 -0.93
C ASN A 177 -3.32 5.81 0.59
N ALA A 178 -2.49 6.63 1.22
CA ALA A 178 -2.30 6.58 2.67
C ALA A 178 -1.93 7.94 3.25
N ASN A 179 -2.04 8.03 4.58
CA ASN A 179 -1.37 9.03 5.40
C ASN A 179 -0.32 8.30 6.25
N ALA A 180 0.96 8.48 5.94
CA ALA A 180 2.06 7.88 6.64
C ALA A 180 2.76 8.95 7.49
N TYR A 181 2.58 8.90 8.81
CA TYR A 181 3.15 9.84 9.77
C TYR A 181 2.93 11.32 9.41
N GLY A 182 1.72 11.65 8.94
CA GLY A 182 1.34 13.00 8.51
C GLY A 182 1.62 13.31 7.03
N ALA A 183 2.38 12.48 6.32
CA ALA A 183 2.57 12.59 4.88
C ALA A 183 1.44 11.89 4.14
N ARG A 184 0.50 12.66 3.57
CA ARG A 184 -0.62 12.12 2.79
C ARG A 184 -0.29 12.08 1.31
N GLY A 185 -0.50 10.92 0.67
CA GLY A 185 -0.22 10.77 -0.76
C GLY A 185 -0.46 9.36 -1.27
N THR A 186 -0.07 9.15 -2.54
CA THR A 186 -0.02 7.83 -3.16
C THR A 186 1.43 7.40 -3.28
N PHE A 187 1.76 6.31 -2.62
CA PHE A 187 3.11 5.73 -2.60
C PHE A 187 3.13 4.46 -3.44
N ARG A 188 4.15 4.30 -4.25
CA ARG A 188 4.34 3.11 -5.08
C ARG A 188 5.64 2.42 -4.67
N MET A 189 5.54 1.16 -4.28
CA MET A 189 6.68 0.37 -3.82
C MET A 189 6.63 -1.02 -4.43
N LYS A 190 7.70 -1.43 -5.09
CA LYS A 190 7.86 -2.81 -5.54
C LYS A 190 8.54 -3.61 -4.42
N GLY A 191 7.94 -4.75 -4.07
CA GLY A 191 8.46 -5.62 -3.03
C GLY A 191 8.04 -7.07 -3.23
N THR A 192 8.60 -7.95 -2.40
CA THR A 192 8.26 -9.36 -2.35
C THR A 192 7.81 -9.71 -0.94
N HIS A 193 6.65 -10.33 -0.83
CA HIS A 193 6.19 -10.98 0.39
C HIS A 193 6.47 -12.48 0.30
N HIS A 194 6.89 -13.05 1.42
CA HIS A 194 7.12 -14.48 1.59
C HIS A 194 6.00 -15.06 2.43
N TYR A 195 5.54 -16.24 2.05
CA TYR A 195 4.44 -16.94 2.71
C TYR A 195 4.85 -18.35 3.10
N GLU A 196 4.27 -18.81 4.17
CA GLU A 196 4.29 -20.20 4.60
C GLU A 196 2.85 -20.68 4.83
N LYS A 197 2.53 -21.88 4.34
CA LYS A 197 1.21 -22.49 4.54
C LYS A 197 1.18 -23.19 5.90
N ARG A 198 0.34 -22.71 6.80
CA ARG A 198 0.13 -23.25 8.15
C ARG A 198 -1.34 -23.61 8.33
N ASP A 199 -1.63 -24.87 8.65
CA ASP A 199 -3.01 -25.35 8.86
C ASP A 199 -3.96 -25.00 7.70
N GLY A 200 -3.43 -24.99 6.47
CA GLY A 200 -4.18 -24.68 5.25
C GLY A 200 -4.31 -23.18 4.92
N ALA A 201 -3.79 -22.28 5.76
CA ALA A 201 -3.79 -20.83 5.53
C ALA A 201 -2.39 -20.32 5.14
N TRP A 202 -2.32 -19.37 4.20
CA TRP A 202 -1.09 -18.68 3.83
C TRP A 202 -0.78 -17.52 4.78
N ILE A 203 0.35 -17.59 5.48
CA ILE A 203 0.81 -16.63 6.48
C ILE A 203 2.03 -15.89 5.96
N ILE A 204 2.06 -14.56 6.09
CA ILE A 204 3.19 -13.71 5.72
C ILE A 204 4.32 -13.93 6.73
N VAL A 205 5.51 -14.31 6.22
CA VAL A 205 6.69 -14.62 7.03
C VAL A 205 7.90 -13.77 6.62
N ASN A 206 9.00 -13.85 7.37
CA ASN A 206 10.29 -13.31 6.93
C ASN A 206 10.85 -14.12 5.74
N PRO A 207 11.75 -13.51 4.90
CA PRO A 207 12.44 -14.21 3.83
C PRO A 207 13.28 -15.37 4.33
#